data_3d85975fb6a7cfdd8dc4d6a542affac6
#
_entry.id   3d85975fb6a7cfdd8dc4d6a542affac6
#
_cell.length_a   1.000
_cell.length_b   1.000
_cell.length_c   1.000
_cell.angle_alpha   90.00
_cell.angle_beta   90.00
_cell.angle_gamma   90.00
#
_symmetry.space_group_name_H-M   'P 1'
#
loop_
_entity.id
_entity.type
_entity.pdbx_description
1 polymer ?
#
loop_
_entity_poly.entity_id
_entity_poly.type
_entity_poly.pdbx_seq_one_letter_code
_entity_poly.pdbx_strand_id
1 'polypeptide(L)'
;MEASIQLTVNKWGAIIVIQRETGLRTYKDAGTELKAEVTAPLLLSIFNPGSPLHDGAVIVQNDIIDAAACILPLTESTMVDPGMGTRHRAALGISEETDSIVLVISEETTKISLAENGRFIKIGMDDMDLRRHLNESMFISSGD
;
A
#
# COMPACT_ATOMS: atom_id res chain seq x y z
N MET A 1 -7.13 -8.70 -1.86
CA MET A 1 -7.04 -8.90 -3.33
C MET A 1 -8.24 -8.31 -4.05
N GLU A 2 -9.43 -8.66 -3.64
CA GLU A 2 -10.64 -8.15 -4.26
C GLU A 2 -10.73 -6.63 -4.24
N ALA A 3 -10.34 -6.00 -3.12
CA ALA A 3 -10.34 -4.56 -3.02
C ALA A 3 -9.42 -3.90 -4.05
N SER A 4 -8.25 -4.49 -4.29
CA SER A 4 -7.30 -3.96 -5.26
C SER A 4 -7.89 -3.97 -6.68
N ILE A 5 -8.61 -5.02 -7.03
CA ILE A 5 -9.27 -5.13 -8.32
C ILE A 5 -10.36 -4.06 -8.45
N GLN A 6 -11.18 -3.92 -7.41
CA GLN A 6 -12.25 -2.92 -7.41
C GLN A 6 -11.70 -1.50 -7.50
N LEU A 7 -10.58 -1.23 -6.81
CA LEU A 7 -9.95 0.08 -6.88
C LEU A 7 -9.43 0.38 -8.29
N THR A 8 -8.85 -0.61 -8.96
CA THR A 8 -8.40 -0.42 -10.34
C THR A 8 -9.56 -0.19 -11.30
N VAL A 9 -10.67 -0.93 -11.11
CA VAL A 9 -11.87 -0.74 -11.93
C VAL A 9 -12.43 0.67 -11.76
N ASN A 10 -12.44 1.18 -10.53
CA ASN A 10 -12.94 2.53 -10.24
C ASN A 10 -11.95 3.63 -10.56
N LYS A 11 -10.71 3.27 -10.93
CA LYS A 11 -9.64 4.22 -11.24
C LYS A 11 -9.27 5.10 -10.05
N TRP A 12 -9.35 4.57 -8.85
CA TRP A 12 -8.94 5.26 -7.62
C TRP A 12 -7.50 4.91 -7.28
N GLY A 13 -6.73 5.92 -6.89
CA GLY A 13 -5.38 5.70 -6.41
C GLY A 13 -5.39 5.20 -4.97
N ALA A 14 -4.40 4.40 -4.59
CA ALA A 14 -4.32 3.85 -3.24
C ALA A 14 -2.89 3.48 -2.87
N ILE A 15 -2.58 3.55 -1.57
CA ILE A 15 -1.34 3.03 -1.00
C ILE A 15 -1.73 2.16 0.19
N ILE A 16 -1.32 0.90 0.15
CA ILE A 16 -1.57 -0.03 1.26
C ILE A 16 -0.22 -0.55 1.72
N VAL A 17 0.14 -0.25 2.98
CA VAL A 17 1.38 -0.69 3.61
C VAL A 17 1.09 -1.93 4.43
N ILE A 18 1.76 -3.04 4.09
CA ILE A 18 1.62 -4.28 4.82
C ILE A 18 2.78 -4.37 5.79
N GLN A 19 2.50 -4.15 7.07
CA GLN A 19 3.50 -4.20 8.14
C GLN A 19 3.95 -5.64 8.37
N ARG A 20 5.25 -5.80 8.52
CA ARG A 20 5.84 -7.10 8.84
C ARG A 20 6.48 -7.03 10.23
N GLU A 21 7.80 -7.19 10.34
CA GLU A 21 8.50 -7.20 11.63
C GLU A 21 8.72 -5.81 12.22
N THR A 22 9.05 -4.85 11.35
CA THR A 22 9.32 -3.48 11.80
C THR A 22 8.01 -2.77 12.19
N GLY A 23 7.95 -2.27 13.42
CA GLY A 23 6.79 -1.51 13.88
C GLY A 23 6.67 -0.18 13.16
N LEU A 24 5.43 0.24 12.91
CA LEU A 24 5.13 1.46 12.16
C LEU A 24 4.38 2.50 13.01
N ARG A 25 4.59 2.47 14.33
CA ARG A 25 3.84 3.35 15.26
C ARG A 25 3.90 4.82 14.86
N THR A 26 5.08 5.30 14.51
CA THR A 26 5.26 6.72 14.14
C THR A 26 4.37 7.09 12.97
N TYR A 27 4.28 6.23 11.97
CA TYR A 27 3.46 6.47 10.80
C TYR A 27 1.97 6.32 11.10
N LYS A 28 1.61 5.35 11.95
CA LYS A 28 0.22 5.16 12.39
C LYS A 28 -0.28 6.37 13.17
N ASP A 29 0.56 6.91 14.03
CA ASP A 29 0.20 8.07 14.86
C ASP A 29 -0.03 9.32 14.02
N ALA A 30 0.56 9.41 12.83
CA ALA A 30 0.35 10.53 11.92
C ALA A 30 -0.95 10.41 11.13
N GLY A 31 -1.64 9.28 11.22
CA GLY A 31 -2.90 9.04 10.53
C GLY A 31 -4.07 8.94 11.49
N THR A 32 -5.14 8.33 11.00
CA THR A 32 -6.35 8.09 11.79
C THR A 32 -6.41 6.62 12.19
N GLU A 33 -6.43 6.35 13.49
CA GLU A 33 -6.53 4.99 14.02
C GLU A 33 -7.88 4.39 13.71
N LEU A 34 -7.91 3.17 13.18
CA LEU A 34 -9.15 2.48 12.85
C LEU A 34 -9.32 1.15 13.60
N LYS A 35 -8.30 0.30 13.62
CA LYS A 35 -8.33 -1.02 14.24
C LYS A 35 -9.55 -1.85 13.81
N ALA A 36 -9.69 -1.98 12.49
CA ALA A 36 -10.81 -2.69 11.89
C ALA A 36 -10.31 -3.83 11.00
N GLU A 37 -11.11 -4.89 10.88
CA GLU A 37 -10.76 -5.98 9.97
C GLU A 37 -10.65 -5.49 8.54
N VAL A 38 -9.69 -6.04 7.80
CA VAL A 38 -9.53 -5.77 6.37
C VAL A 38 -10.70 -6.40 5.63
N THR A 39 -11.50 -5.57 4.98
CA THR A 39 -12.54 -6.03 4.06
C THR A 39 -12.49 -5.17 2.81
N ALA A 40 -12.91 -5.74 1.68
CA ALA A 40 -12.95 -4.98 0.44
C ALA A 40 -13.87 -3.76 0.55
N PRO A 41 -15.10 -3.87 1.10
CA PRO A 41 -15.96 -2.69 1.25
C PRO A 41 -15.31 -1.57 2.09
N LEU A 42 -14.59 -1.91 3.16
CA LEU A 42 -13.95 -0.89 3.99
C LEU A 42 -12.82 -0.19 3.24
N LEU A 43 -11.97 -0.95 2.55
CA LEU A 43 -10.89 -0.36 1.76
C LEU A 43 -11.44 0.54 0.65
N LEU A 44 -12.51 0.12 -0.01
CA LEU A 44 -13.16 0.95 -1.02
C LEU A 44 -13.72 2.24 -0.42
N SER A 45 -14.30 2.14 0.77
CA SER A 45 -14.82 3.33 1.48
C SER A 45 -13.70 4.29 1.84
N ILE A 46 -12.56 3.76 2.27
CA ILE A 46 -11.42 4.60 2.65
C ILE A 46 -10.86 5.34 1.43
N PHE A 47 -10.65 4.64 0.32
CA PHE A 47 -9.97 5.23 -0.84
C PHE A 47 -10.92 5.94 -1.81
N ASN A 48 -12.21 5.95 -1.55
CA ASN A 48 -13.13 6.76 -2.32
C ASN A 48 -12.67 8.22 -2.29
N PRO A 49 -12.53 8.90 -3.44
CA PRO A 49 -12.04 10.29 -3.47
C PRO A 49 -12.85 11.27 -2.63
N GLY A 50 -14.12 10.95 -2.32
CA GLY A 50 -14.94 11.77 -1.43
C GLY A 50 -14.72 11.50 0.04
N SER A 51 -13.93 10.48 0.39
CA SER A 51 -13.66 10.13 1.79
C SER A 51 -12.62 11.05 2.40
N PRO A 52 -12.78 11.47 3.67
CA PRO A 52 -11.74 12.23 4.36
C PRO A 52 -10.48 11.40 4.63
N LEU A 53 -10.52 10.08 4.41
CA LEU A 53 -9.40 9.18 4.67
C LEU A 53 -8.67 8.74 3.40
N HIS A 54 -9.07 9.23 2.22
CA HIS A 54 -8.52 8.71 0.95
C HIS A 54 -7.09 9.17 0.67
N ASP A 55 -6.68 10.32 1.21
CA ASP A 55 -5.37 10.88 0.96
C ASP A 55 -4.40 10.37 2.03
N GLY A 56 -3.36 9.66 1.58
CA GLY A 56 -2.42 9.01 2.47
C GLY A 56 -2.48 7.50 2.33
N ALA A 57 -1.85 6.80 3.27
CA ALA A 57 -1.71 5.35 3.22
C ALA A 57 -2.56 4.66 4.28
N VAL A 58 -2.98 3.44 3.95
CA VAL A 58 -3.55 2.50 4.92
C VAL A 58 -2.43 1.59 5.39
N ILE A 59 -2.35 1.35 6.70
CA ILE A 59 -1.38 0.42 7.29
C ILE A 59 -2.14 -0.80 7.80
N VAL A 60 -1.75 -1.97 7.31
CA VAL A 60 -2.38 -3.25 7.63
C VAL A 60 -1.38 -4.15 8.34
N GLN A 61 -1.83 -4.82 9.38
CA GLN A 61 -1.06 -5.85 10.07
C GLN A 61 -2.00 -6.97 10.49
N ASN A 62 -1.67 -8.22 10.10
CA ASN A 62 -2.44 -9.40 10.53
C ASN A 62 -3.95 -9.27 10.26
N ASP A 63 -4.31 -8.88 9.04
CA ASP A 63 -5.69 -8.71 8.60
C ASP A 63 -6.47 -7.59 9.32
N ILE A 64 -5.75 -6.71 10.02
CA ILE A 64 -6.34 -5.55 10.69
C ILE A 64 -5.84 -4.28 10.02
N ILE A 65 -6.75 -3.39 9.68
CA ILE A 65 -6.39 -2.03 9.25
C ILE A 65 -6.14 -1.24 10.52
N ASP A 66 -4.87 -0.99 10.83
CA ASP A 66 -4.52 -0.25 12.04
C ASP A 66 -4.82 1.23 11.91
N ALA A 67 -4.54 1.81 10.76
CA ALA A 67 -4.73 3.25 10.54
C ALA A 67 -4.90 3.57 9.06
N ALA A 68 -5.49 4.72 8.78
CA ALA A 68 -5.65 5.24 7.42
C ALA A 68 -5.22 6.70 7.38
N ALA A 69 -5.11 7.25 6.19
CA ALA A 69 -4.66 8.64 5.96
C ALA A 69 -3.29 8.90 6.58
N CYS A 70 -2.42 7.88 6.59
CA CYS A 70 -1.08 7.99 7.16
C CYS A 70 -0.15 8.68 6.19
N ILE A 71 0.64 9.61 6.71
CA ILE A 71 1.64 10.34 5.91
C ILE A 71 2.93 9.55 5.94
N LEU A 72 3.46 9.23 4.76
CA LEU A 72 4.68 8.46 4.60
C LEU A 72 5.84 9.35 4.14
N PRO A 73 7.09 8.95 4.44
CA PRO A 73 8.24 9.68 3.91
C PRO A 73 8.34 9.48 2.40
N LEU A 74 8.68 10.53 1.67
CA LEU A 74 8.91 10.43 0.23
C LEU A 74 10.36 10.04 -0.02
N THR A 75 10.58 9.16 -1.01
CA THR A 75 11.95 8.81 -1.36
C THR A 75 12.70 10.02 -1.89
N GLU A 76 13.98 10.11 -1.56
CA GLU A 76 14.88 11.12 -2.11
C GLU A 76 15.65 10.57 -3.32
N SER A 77 15.41 9.32 -3.68
CA SER A 77 16.11 8.68 -4.79
C SER A 77 15.81 9.37 -6.11
N THR A 78 16.85 9.62 -6.90
CA THR A 78 16.72 10.15 -8.25
C THR A 78 16.49 9.04 -9.27
N MET A 79 16.50 7.80 -8.84
CA MET A 79 16.30 6.62 -9.69
C MET A 79 14.84 6.31 -9.97
N VAL A 80 13.94 7.14 -9.46
CA VAL A 80 12.51 6.97 -9.67
C VAL A 80 12.15 7.41 -11.08
N ASP A 81 11.33 6.61 -11.75
CA ASP A 81 10.82 6.95 -13.07
C ASP A 81 10.11 8.32 -13.02
N PRO A 82 10.46 9.26 -13.91
CA PRO A 82 9.84 10.59 -13.93
C PRO A 82 8.31 10.54 -14.06
N GLY A 83 7.75 9.47 -14.62
CA GLY A 83 6.32 9.32 -14.76
C GLY A 83 5.59 8.94 -13.47
N MET A 84 6.33 8.61 -12.41
CA MET A 84 5.74 8.21 -11.15
C MET A 84 5.41 9.42 -10.28
N GLY A 85 4.22 9.38 -9.65
CA GLY A 85 3.73 10.45 -8.81
C GLY A 85 4.06 10.27 -7.34
N THR A 86 3.37 11.06 -6.50
CA THR A 86 3.61 11.11 -5.06
C THR A 86 3.37 9.76 -4.37
N ARG A 87 2.33 9.03 -4.77
CA ARG A 87 2.03 7.72 -4.16
C ARG A 87 3.18 6.74 -4.34
N HIS A 88 3.77 6.71 -5.53
CA HIS A 88 4.91 5.82 -5.80
C HIS A 88 6.14 6.23 -4.99
N ARG A 89 6.38 7.54 -4.86
CA ARG A 89 7.50 8.04 -4.06
C ARG A 89 7.31 7.75 -2.58
N ALA A 90 6.08 7.84 -2.09
CA ALA A 90 5.76 7.51 -0.70
C ALA A 90 5.95 6.01 -0.44
N ALA A 91 5.55 5.17 -1.37
CA ALA A 91 5.73 3.72 -1.24
C ALA A 91 7.22 3.37 -1.16
N LEU A 92 8.05 3.96 -2.02
CA LEU A 92 9.48 3.74 -1.96
C LEU A 92 10.06 4.24 -0.65
N GLY A 93 9.64 5.44 -0.20
CA GLY A 93 10.16 6.03 1.04
C GLY A 93 9.95 5.14 2.25
N ILE A 94 8.74 4.65 2.47
CA ILE A 94 8.48 3.77 3.62
C ILE A 94 9.18 2.43 3.46
N SER A 95 9.31 1.91 2.24
CA SER A 95 9.98 0.64 2.02
C SER A 95 11.49 0.72 2.20
N GLU A 96 12.07 1.92 2.10
CA GLU A 96 13.49 2.14 2.40
C GLU A 96 13.79 2.06 3.89
N GLU A 97 12.84 2.48 4.72
CA GLU A 97 13.02 2.58 6.17
C GLU A 97 12.51 1.38 6.96
N THR A 98 11.72 0.53 6.34
CA THR A 98 11.06 -0.60 7.03
C THR A 98 11.12 -1.85 6.15
N ASP A 99 10.71 -2.98 6.72
CA ASP A 99 10.61 -4.24 5.98
C ASP A 99 9.22 -4.45 5.38
N SER A 100 8.42 -3.39 5.30
CA SER A 100 7.05 -3.48 4.79
C SER A 100 7.01 -3.78 3.30
N ILE A 101 5.94 -4.44 2.88
CA ILE A 101 5.58 -4.54 1.47
C ILE A 101 4.52 -3.49 1.22
N VAL A 102 4.68 -2.70 0.17
CA VAL A 102 3.76 -1.60 -0.12
C VAL A 102 3.12 -1.80 -1.47
N LEU A 103 1.79 -1.81 -1.47
CA LEU A 103 0.99 -1.94 -2.67
C LEU A 103 0.52 -0.56 -3.10
N VAL A 104 0.80 -0.19 -4.35
CA VAL A 104 0.39 1.11 -4.91
C VAL A 104 -0.51 0.87 -6.10
N ILE A 105 -1.64 1.56 -6.13
CA ILE A 105 -2.53 1.56 -7.29
C ILE A 105 -2.50 2.97 -7.88
N SER A 106 -2.12 3.06 -9.15
CA SER A 106 -2.05 4.33 -9.86
C SER A 106 -3.44 4.76 -10.33
N GLU A 107 -3.84 5.98 -10.03
CA GLU A 107 -5.12 6.49 -10.52
C GLU A 107 -5.06 6.81 -12.02
N GLU A 108 -3.88 7.04 -12.56
CA GLU A 108 -3.72 7.36 -13.98
C GLU A 108 -3.73 6.11 -14.85
N THR A 109 -2.94 5.10 -14.47
CA THR A 109 -2.78 3.90 -15.29
C THR A 109 -3.62 2.72 -14.80
N THR A 110 -4.17 2.81 -13.59
CA THR A 110 -4.92 1.75 -12.90
C THR A 110 -4.10 0.48 -12.67
N LYS A 111 -2.77 0.58 -12.80
CA LYS A 111 -1.90 -0.57 -12.61
C LYS A 111 -1.44 -0.66 -11.16
N ILE A 112 -1.19 -1.90 -10.73
CA ILE A 112 -0.77 -2.22 -9.38
C ILE A 112 0.74 -2.44 -9.37
N SER A 113 1.43 -1.79 -8.44
CA SER A 113 2.88 -1.97 -8.25
C SER A 113 3.14 -2.39 -6.81
N LEU A 114 4.21 -3.17 -6.61
CA LEU A 114 4.66 -3.56 -5.27
C LEU A 114 6.06 -3.02 -5.02
N ALA A 115 6.25 -2.38 -3.88
CA ALA A 115 7.55 -1.88 -3.44
C ALA A 115 8.03 -2.65 -2.22
N GLU A 116 9.33 -2.94 -2.19
CA GLU A 116 9.99 -3.60 -1.07
C GLU A 116 11.47 -3.22 -1.10
N ASN A 117 12.04 -2.92 0.06
CA ASN A 117 13.47 -2.58 0.18
C ASN A 117 13.90 -1.40 -0.71
N GLY A 118 13.04 -0.40 -0.85
CA GLY A 118 13.37 0.82 -1.57
C GLY A 118 13.29 0.73 -3.07
N ARG A 119 12.66 -0.32 -3.60
CA ARG A 119 12.51 -0.49 -5.05
C ARG A 119 11.21 -1.19 -5.38
N PHE A 120 10.76 -1.00 -6.61
CA PHE A 120 9.59 -1.73 -7.10
C PHE A 120 10.03 -3.12 -7.56
N ILE A 121 9.47 -4.14 -6.92
CA ILE A 121 9.76 -5.54 -7.25
C ILE A 121 8.80 -6.07 -8.31
N LYS A 122 7.64 -5.41 -8.47
CA LYS A 122 6.66 -5.69 -9.53
C LYS A 122 6.01 -4.39 -9.95
N ILE A 123 5.74 -4.23 -11.24
CA ILE A 123 5.08 -3.06 -11.81
C ILE A 123 4.04 -3.54 -12.81
N GLY A 124 2.83 -2.98 -12.71
CA GLY A 124 1.77 -3.25 -13.68
C GLY A 124 1.24 -4.66 -13.63
N MET A 125 1.10 -5.23 -12.43
CA MET A 125 0.61 -6.59 -12.23
C MET A 125 -0.87 -6.73 -12.50
N ASP A 126 -1.28 -7.91 -12.98
CA ASP A 126 -2.68 -8.30 -12.99
C ASP A 126 -3.04 -8.95 -11.64
N ASP A 127 -4.31 -9.32 -11.50
CA ASP A 127 -4.82 -9.90 -10.26
C ASP A 127 -4.13 -11.22 -9.88
N MET A 128 -3.91 -12.09 -10.83
CA MET A 128 -3.30 -13.39 -10.53
C MET A 128 -1.85 -13.25 -10.09
N ASP A 129 -1.11 -12.36 -10.74
CA ASP A 129 0.28 -12.11 -10.36
C ASP A 129 0.34 -11.52 -8.94
N LEU A 130 -0.56 -10.62 -8.61
CA LEU A 130 -0.62 -10.02 -7.29
C LEU A 130 -0.91 -11.06 -6.22
N ARG A 131 -1.92 -11.91 -6.45
CA ARG A 131 -2.29 -12.95 -5.48
C ARG A 131 -1.14 -13.91 -5.24
N ARG A 132 -0.50 -14.35 -6.30
CA ARG A 132 0.64 -15.27 -6.19
C ARG A 132 1.78 -14.63 -5.39
N HIS A 133 2.14 -13.42 -5.73
CA HIS A 133 3.27 -12.74 -5.09
C HIS A 133 3.01 -12.50 -3.60
N LEU A 134 1.83 -12.00 -3.25
CA LEU A 134 1.47 -11.75 -1.86
C LEU A 134 1.41 -13.04 -1.04
N ASN A 135 0.86 -14.11 -1.62
CA ASN A 135 0.81 -15.40 -0.91
C ASN A 135 2.21 -15.92 -0.60
N GLU A 136 3.13 -15.85 -1.56
CA GLU A 136 4.51 -16.25 -1.35
C GLU A 136 5.18 -15.40 -0.27
N SER A 137 5.06 -14.08 -0.38
CA SER A 137 5.69 -13.15 0.55
C SER A 137 5.10 -13.28 1.96
N MET A 138 3.79 -13.36 2.07
CA MET A 138 3.12 -13.47 3.37
C MET A 138 3.41 -14.80 4.04
N PHE A 139 3.48 -15.87 3.26
CA PHE A 139 3.82 -17.19 3.79
C PHE A 139 5.23 -17.19 4.39
N ILE A 140 6.19 -16.62 3.68
CA ILE A 140 7.57 -16.53 4.14
C ILE A 140 7.66 -15.65 5.39
N SER A 141 6.99 -14.51 5.39
CA SER A 141 7.07 -13.57 6.51
C SER A 141 6.34 -14.05 7.77
N SER A 142 5.39 -14.97 7.63
CA SER A 142 4.71 -15.55 8.81
C SER A 142 5.58 -16.57 9.54
N GLY A 143 6.67 -17.01 8.94
CA GLY A 143 7.60 -17.93 9.56
C GLY A 143 7.14 -19.37 9.61
N ASP A 144 6.14 -19.71 8.85
CA ASP A 144 5.61 -21.07 8.81
C ASP A 144 6.42 -22.00 7.92
#